data_d5e1eb946c828978d8fb9dd7f0f8dfc4
#
_entry.id   d5e1eb946c828978d8fb9dd7f0f8dfc4
#
_cell.length_a   1.000
_cell.length_b   1.000
_cell.length_c   1.000
_cell.angle_alpha   90.00
_cell.angle_beta   90.00
_cell.angle_gamma   90.00
#
_symmetry.space_group_name_H-M   'P 1'
#
loop_
_entity.id
_entity.type
_entity.pdbx_description
1 polymer ?
#
loop_
_entity_poly.entity_id
_entity_poly.type
_entity_poly.pdbx_seq_one_letter_code
_entity_poly.pdbx_strand_id
1 'polypeptide(L)' 'MNAVIGQPFTTAKSGVTGVVQEIVANKNGTYRIRLDVNGQDRWTTAK' A
#
# COMPACT_ATOMS: atom_id res chain seq x y z
N MET A 1 -11.01 1.82 2.91
CA MET A 1 -9.74 1.51 2.24
C MET A 1 -9.85 0.20 1.48
N ASN A 2 -9.26 0.12 0.28
CA ASN A 2 -9.46 -1.01 -0.63
C ASN A 2 -8.25 -1.95 -0.76
N ALA A 3 -7.22 -1.76 0.06
CA ALA A 3 -6.03 -2.61 -0.02
C ALA A 3 -6.30 -3.95 0.66
N VAL A 4 -5.88 -5.03 -0.01
CA VAL A 4 -6.01 -6.41 0.50
C VAL A 4 -4.67 -7.10 0.30
N ILE A 5 -4.15 -7.73 1.34
CA ILE A 5 -2.87 -8.43 1.27
C ILE A 5 -2.91 -9.49 0.16
N GLY A 6 -1.89 -9.51 -0.68
CA GLY A 6 -1.78 -10.41 -1.81
C GLY A 6 -2.41 -9.90 -3.10
N GLN A 7 -3.07 -8.74 -3.06
CA GLN A 7 -3.74 -8.16 -4.23
C GLN A 7 -3.00 -6.92 -4.73
N PRO A 8 -3.14 -6.56 -6.01
CA PRO A 8 -2.52 -5.34 -6.52
C PRO A 8 -3.18 -4.08 -5.95
N PHE A 9 -2.36 -3.06 -5.73
CA PHE A 9 -2.82 -1.77 -5.24
C PHE A 9 -2.06 -0.67 -5.99
N THR A 10 -2.78 0.35 -6.45
CA THR A 10 -2.18 1.49 -7.16
C THR A 10 -2.23 2.72 -6.28
N THR A 11 -1.07 3.38 -6.11
CA THR A 11 -0.99 4.59 -5.29
C THR A 11 -1.66 5.76 -6.01
N ALA A 12 -2.39 6.59 -5.25
CA ALA A 12 -3.19 7.67 -5.84
C ALA A 12 -2.32 8.79 -6.42
N LYS A 13 -1.22 9.15 -5.74
CA LYS A 13 -0.40 10.28 -6.16
C LYS A 13 0.62 9.93 -7.22
N SER A 14 1.34 8.83 -7.06
CA SER A 14 2.42 8.47 -7.98
C SER A 14 2.00 7.47 -9.06
N GLY A 15 0.81 6.87 -8.93
CA GLY A 15 0.31 5.90 -9.90
C GLY A 15 1.11 4.61 -9.96
N VAL A 16 1.82 4.28 -8.88
CA VAL A 16 2.63 3.06 -8.81
C VAL A 16 1.75 1.89 -8.39
N THR A 17 1.85 0.78 -9.10
CA THR A 17 1.12 -0.44 -8.77
C THR A 17 2.08 -1.48 -8.22
N GLY A 18 1.71 -2.09 -7.09
CA GLY A 18 2.44 -3.20 -6.49
C GLY A 18 1.50 -4.14 -5.78
N VAL A 19 2.03 -5.27 -5.34
CA VAL A 19 1.25 -6.26 -4.58
C VAL A 19 1.36 -5.95 -3.09
N VAL A 20 0.21 -5.87 -2.42
CA VAL A 20 0.16 -5.54 -0.99
C VAL A 20 0.77 -6.67 -0.17
N GLN A 21 1.77 -6.33 0.65
CA GLN A 21 2.46 -7.28 1.53
C GLN A 21 2.07 -7.09 2.99
N GLU A 22 1.80 -5.85 3.39
CA GLU A 22 1.54 -5.52 4.79
C GLU A 22 0.67 -4.27 4.88
N ILE A 23 -0.21 -4.24 5.88
CA ILE A 23 -1.08 -3.09 6.17
C ILE A 23 -0.96 -2.78 7.65
N VAL A 24 -0.60 -1.54 7.97
CA VAL A 24 -0.46 -1.06 9.35
C VAL A 24 -1.37 0.12 9.57
N ALA A 25 -2.26 0.03 10.56
CA ALA A 25 -3.15 1.15 10.90
C ALA A 25 -2.39 2.25 11.63
N ASN A 26 -2.54 3.48 11.17
CA ASN A 26 -2.00 4.67 11.84
C ASN A 26 -3.02 5.22 12.84
N LYS A 27 -2.53 6.08 13.76
CA LYS A 27 -3.39 6.65 14.80
C LYS A 27 -4.43 7.64 14.27
N ASN A 28 -4.16 8.25 13.12
CA ASN A 28 -4.98 9.35 12.57
C ASN A 28 -6.01 8.88 11.54
N GLY A 29 -6.36 7.60 11.53
CA GLY A 29 -7.36 7.06 10.61
C GLY A 29 -6.83 6.76 9.23
N THR A 30 -5.52 6.77 9.04
CA THR A 30 -4.89 6.35 7.79
C THR A 30 -4.22 5.01 7.97
N TYR A 31 -3.71 4.45 6.85
CA TYR A 31 -3.02 3.16 6.86
C TYR A 31 -1.70 3.29 6.11
N ARG A 32 -0.68 2.63 6.63
CA ARG A 32 0.58 2.45 5.90
C ARG A 32 0.51 1.10 5.20
N ILE A 33 0.84 1.10 3.93
CA ILE A 33 0.74 -0.09 3.09
C ILE A 33 2.11 -0.35 2.48
N ARG A 34 2.63 -1.55 2.69
CA ARG A 34 3.88 -1.97 2.07
C ARG A 34 3.54 -2.75 0.80
N LEU A 35 4.08 -2.27 -0.31
CA LEU A 35 3.87 -2.85 -1.63
C LEU A 35 5.16 -3.48 -2.13
N ASP A 36 5.03 -4.61 -2.80
CA ASP A 36 6.12 -5.18 -3.60
C ASP A 36 5.99 -4.68 -5.03
N VAL A 37 6.93 -3.85 -5.44
CA VAL A 37 6.97 -3.27 -6.79
C VAL A 37 8.23 -3.78 -7.47
N ASN A 38 8.10 -4.74 -8.36
CA ASN A 38 9.21 -5.33 -9.10
C ASN A 38 10.33 -5.86 -8.18
N GLY A 39 9.94 -6.49 -7.07
CA GLY A 39 10.88 -7.05 -6.11
C GLY A 39 11.43 -6.07 -5.09
N GLN A 40 10.95 -4.83 -5.09
CA GLN A 40 11.37 -3.82 -4.12
C GLN A 40 10.22 -3.40 -3.22
N ASP A 41 10.49 -3.25 -1.93
CA ASP A 41 9.50 -2.76 -0.98
C ASP A 41 9.26 -1.27 -1.16
N ARG A 42 7.99 -0.88 -1.19
CA ARG A 42 7.60 0.52 -1.29
C ARG A 42 6.46 0.78 -0.33
N TRP A 43 6.64 1.76 0.54
CA TRP A 43 5.60 2.16 1.50
C TRP A 43 4.77 3.31 0.95
N THR A 44 3.47 3.23 1.17
CA THR A 44 2.54 4.31 0.85
C THR A 44 1.55 4.48 1.99
N THR A 45 0.89 5.65 2.03
CA THR A 45 -0.14 5.94 3.03
C THR A 45 -1.47 6.11 2.32
N ALA A 46 -2.52 5.49 2.86
CA ALA A 46 -3.87 5.59 2.32
C ALA A 46 -4.89 5.78 3.45
N LYS A 47 -6.03 6.36 3.11
CA LYS A 47 -7.15 6.51 4.06
C LYS A 47 -8.12 5.36 4.02
#